data_981f8a16a37597057fdc739f08db4e09
#
_entry.id   981f8a16a37597057fdc739f08db4e09
#
_cell.length_a   1.000
_cell.length_b   1.000
_cell.length_c   1.000
_cell.angle_alpha   90.00
_cell.angle_beta   90.00
_cell.angle_gamma   90.00
#
_symmetry.space_group_name_H-M   'P 1'
#
loop_
_entity.id
_entity.type
_entity.pdbx_description
1 polymer ?
#
loop_
_entity_poly.entity_id
_entity_poly.type
_entity_poly.pdbx_seq_one_letter_code
_entity_poly.pdbx_strand_id
1 'polypeptide(L)'
;SQIEHPVPEQCGHVGALLAKMHLSALSFPEKMNNPRGSKWRESIAPKLIPLLPLEDATLLQKELQFQSMCQFKDLPQGVIHADLFRDNILFNNDTVGGVIDFYFACNDALLYDLAIAANDWCMTADGKLNDASLLSLLRAYHYIRPLTSDEKNIWPIMLRAAALRFWISRLYDFHLPREGEITHAKNPAHFRQILQEHLLTQARLTETWV
;
A
#
# COMPACT_ATOMS: atom_id res chain seq x y z
N SER A 1 20.57 3.87 6.84
CA SER A 1 20.22 4.94 5.86
C SER A 1 18.90 4.61 5.21
N GLN A 2 18.18 5.64 4.79
CA GLN A 2 16.98 5.51 3.95
C GLN A 2 17.41 5.35 2.47
N ILE A 3 16.58 4.65 1.67
CA ILE A 3 16.82 4.43 0.24
C ILE A 3 15.84 5.29 -0.55
N GLU A 4 16.37 6.22 -1.36
CA GLU A 4 15.55 7.09 -2.21
C GLU A 4 15.16 6.42 -3.54
N HIS A 5 16.10 5.65 -4.12
CA HIS A 5 15.94 4.98 -5.41
C HIS A 5 16.20 3.48 -5.26
N PRO A 6 15.20 2.68 -4.87
CA PRO A 6 15.39 1.26 -4.63
C PRO A 6 15.72 0.52 -5.92
N VAL A 7 16.68 -0.42 -5.81
CA VAL A 7 17.00 -1.39 -6.88
C VAL A 7 16.23 -2.70 -6.64
N PRO A 8 16.06 -3.55 -7.67
CA PRO A 8 15.28 -4.80 -7.53
C PRO A 8 15.75 -5.70 -6.39
N GLU A 9 17.03 -5.77 -6.10
CA GLU A 9 17.57 -6.56 -4.98
C GLU A 9 17.05 -6.08 -3.63
N GLN A 10 17.04 -4.78 -3.41
CA GLN A 10 16.49 -4.16 -2.18
C GLN A 10 15.00 -4.40 -2.04
N CYS A 11 14.23 -4.34 -3.15
CA CYS A 11 12.82 -4.71 -3.15
C CYS A 11 12.62 -6.19 -2.76
N GLY A 12 13.51 -7.08 -3.19
CA GLY A 12 13.53 -8.47 -2.75
C GLY A 12 13.76 -8.61 -1.23
N HIS A 13 14.71 -7.87 -0.67
CA HIS A 13 14.93 -7.84 0.78
C HIS A 13 13.68 -7.37 1.56
N VAL A 14 12.97 -6.36 1.03
CA VAL A 14 11.72 -5.88 1.63
C VAL A 14 10.62 -6.93 1.56
N GLY A 15 10.47 -7.62 0.42
CA GLY A 15 9.50 -8.72 0.27
C GLY A 15 9.76 -9.85 1.27
N ALA A 16 11.03 -10.27 1.41
CA ALA A 16 11.44 -11.31 2.36
C ALA A 16 11.21 -10.87 3.81
N LEU A 17 11.54 -9.63 4.15
CA LEU A 17 11.30 -9.05 5.48
C LEU A 17 9.81 -9.07 5.82
N LEU A 18 8.97 -8.55 4.92
CA LEU A 18 7.53 -8.45 5.13
C LEU A 18 6.89 -9.82 5.34
N ALA A 19 7.27 -10.83 4.54
CA ALA A 19 6.79 -12.18 4.72
C ALA A 19 7.16 -12.77 6.11
N LYS A 20 8.40 -12.54 6.59
CA LYS A 20 8.84 -12.96 7.92
C LYS A 20 8.06 -12.24 9.02
N MET A 21 7.81 -10.93 8.89
CA MET A 21 6.99 -10.15 9.83
C MET A 21 5.59 -10.74 9.95
N HIS A 22 4.93 -11.00 8.81
CA HIS A 22 3.60 -11.57 8.78
C HIS A 22 3.53 -12.95 9.44
N LEU A 23 4.49 -13.83 9.13
CA LEU A 23 4.54 -15.17 9.75
C LEU A 23 4.82 -15.10 11.26
N SER A 24 5.73 -14.23 11.69
CA SER A 24 6.07 -14.06 13.11
C SER A 24 4.90 -13.52 13.94
N ALA A 25 4.03 -12.73 13.32
CA ALA A 25 2.89 -12.12 13.99
C ALA A 25 1.60 -12.96 13.96
N LEU A 26 1.61 -14.16 13.34
CA LEU A 26 0.41 -15.01 13.25
C LEU A 26 -0.15 -15.44 14.63
N SER A 27 0.71 -15.59 15.62
CA SER A 27 0.32 -15.97 17.00
C SER A 27 0.03 -14.76 17.89
N PHE A 28 0.09 -13.53 17.38
CA PHE A 28 -0.18 -12.34 18.18
C PHE A 28 -1.66 -12.29 18.56
N PRO A 29 -2.00 -12.27 19.87
CA PRO A 29 -3.37 -12.50 20.32
C PRO A 29 -4.27 -11.27 20.21
N GLU A 30 -3.68 -10.07 20.27
CA GLU A 30 -4.44 -8.83 20.25
C GLU A 30 -4.88 -8.49 18.83
N LYS A 31 -6.06 -7.88 18.73
CA LYS A 31 -6.61 -7.45 17.42
C LYS A 31 -6.98 -5.99 17.45
N MET A 32 -6.52 -5.26 16.45
CA MET A 32 -6.86 -3.87 16.21
C MET A 32 -7.39 -3.71 14.79
N ASN A 33 -8.58 -3.13 14.64
CA ASN A 33 -9.13 -2.82 13.32
C ASN A 33 -8.27 -1.78 12.60
N ASN A 34 -8.19 -1.88 11.27
CA ASN A 34 -7.47 -0.91 10.46
C ASN A 34 -8.05 0.50 10.63
N PRO A 35 -7.30 1.46 11.23
CA PRO A 35 -7.77 2.82 11.47
C PRO A 35 -7.95 3.63 10.17
N ARG A 36 -7.38 3.16 9.07
CA ARG A 36 -7.50 3.75 7.72
C ARG A 36 -8.23 2.82 6.73
N GLY A 37 -9.01 1.87 7.27
CA GLY A 37 -9.82 0.92 6.51
C GLY A 37 -11.03 1.57 5.81
N SER A 38 -11.95 0.72 5.28
CA SER A 38 -13.12 1.17 4.50
C SER A 38 -13.99 2.19 5.25
N LYS A 39 -14.29 1.94 6.52
CA LYS A 39 -15.11 2.85 7.36
C LYS A 39 -14.52 4.25 7.45
N TRP A 40 -13.21 4.36 7.61
CA TRP A 40 -12.55 5.66 7.64
C TRP A 40 -12.64 6.36 6.27
N ARG A 41 -12.35 5.64 5.18
CA ARG A 41 -12.46 6.19 3.81
C ARG A 41 -13.87 6.70 3.51
N GLU A 42 -14.89 5.93 3.86
CA GLU A 42 -16.30 6.28 3.71
C GLU A 42 -16.69 7.52 4.52
N SER A 43 -16.11 7.72 5.70
CA SER A 43 -16.36 8.89 6.54
C SER A 43 -15.67 10.17 6.08
N ILE A 44 -14.51 10.04 5.41
CA ILE A 44 -13.67 11.18 4.99
C ILE A 44 -13.99 11.62 3.56
N ALA A 45 -14.24 10.70 2.64
CA ALA A 45 -14.46 11.02 1.24
C ALA A 45 -15.57 12.07 0.98
N PRO A 46 -16.73 12.05 1.65
CA PRO A 46 -17.75 13.09 1.47
C PRO A 46 -17.28 14.49 1.85
N LYS A 47 -16.28 14.60 2.74
CA LYS A 47 -15.71 15.88 3.15
C LYS A 47 -14.68 16.40 2.14
N LEU A 48 -13.99 15.48 1.44
CA LEU A 48 -12.96 15.82 0.47
C LEU A 48 -13.54 16.14 -0.92
N ILE A 49 -14.52 15.38 -1.38
CA ILE A 49 -15.09 15.47 -2.74
C ILE A 49 -15.45 16.92 -3.13
N PRO A 50 -16.11 17.73 -2.27
CA PRO A 50 -16.44 19.12 -2.62
C PRO A 50 -15.24 20.06 -2.77
N LEU A 51 -14.07 19.64 -2.27
CA LEU A 51 -12.83 20.43 -2.28
C LEU A 51 -11.93 20.13 -3.49
N LEU A 52 -12.29 19.11 -4.28
CA LEU A 52 -11.48 18.60 -5.37
C LEU A 52 -11.92 19.15 -6.72
N PRO A 53 -11.00 19.27 -7.70
CA PRO A 53 -11.36 19.42 -9.10
C PRO A 53 -12.30 18.31 -9.55
N LEU A 54 -13.18 18.59 -10.51
CA LEU A 54 -14.22 17.66 -10.98
C LEU A 54 -13.65 16.30 -11.42
N GLU A 55 -12.49 16.30 -12.08
CA GLU A 55 -11.81 15.08 -12.53
C GLU A 55 -11.42 14.20 -11.34
N ASP A 56 -10.80 14.78 -10.31
CA ASP A 56 -10.34 14.08 -9.11
C ASP A 56 -11.53 13.61 -8.26
N ALA A 57 -12.55 14.43 -8.10
CA ALA A 57 -13.78 14.06 -7.42
C ALA A 57 -14.45 12.85 -8.10
N THR A 58 -14.51 12.88 -9.44
CA THR A 58 -15.08 11.77 -10.23
C THR A 58 -14.27 10.49 -10.10
N LEU A 59 -12.94 10.58 -10.17
CA LEU A 59 -12.05 9.44 -10.01
C LEU A 59 -12.19 8.84 -8.61
N LEU A 60 -12.19 9.68 -7.57
CA LEU A 60 -12.34 9.26 -6.18
C LEU A 60 -13.67 8.54 -5.94
N GLN A 61 -14.78 9.09 -6.43
CA GLN A 61 -16.11 8.50 -6.29
C GLN A 61 -16.21 7.13 -6.99
N LYS A 62 -15.74 7.04 -8.24
CA LYS A 62 -15.76 5.80 -9.02
C LYS A 62 -14.92 4.70 -8.34
N GLU A 63 -13.72 5.06 -7.86
CA GLU A 63 -12.86 4.08 -7.20
C GLU A 63 -13.41 3.62 -5.86
N LEU A 64 -13.97 4.52 -5.05
CA LEU A 64 -14.65 4.14 -3.80
C LEU A 64 -15.83 3.20 -4.06
N GLN A 65 -16.67 3.51 -5.05
CA GLN A 65 -17.77 2.65 -5.45
C GLN A 65 -17.28 1.27 -5.91
N PHE A 66 -16.24 1.21 -6.73
CA PHE A 66 -15.63 -0.05 -7.15
C PHE A 66 -15.11 -0.85 -5.94
N GLN A 67 -14.33 -0.23 -5.07
CA GLN A 67 -13.75 -0.89 -3.91
C GLN A 67 -14.80 -1.38 -2.90
N SER A 68 -15.95 -0.71 -2.81
CA SER A 68 -17.05 -1.15 -1.92
C SER A 68 -17.71 -2.46 -2.37
N MET A 69 -17.57 -2.82 -3.65
CA MET A 69 -18.06 -4.09 -4.21
C MET A 69 -17.04 -5.24 -4.05
N CYS A 70 -15.80 -4.93 -3.71
CA CYS A 70 -14.74 -5.93 -3.57
C CYS A 70 -14.77 -6.56 -2.17
N GLN A 71 -14.53 -7.88 -2.10
CA GLN A 71 -14.50 -8.64 -0.84
C GLN A 71 -13.07 -9.08 -0.55
N PHE A 72 -12.50 -8.59 0.54
CA PHE A 72 -11.14 -8.93 0.99
C PHE A 72 -11.10 -9.78 2.26
N LYS A 73 -12.25 -10.01 2.90
CA LYS A 73 -12.36 -10.70 4.19
C LYS A 73 -11.97 -12.19 4.13
N ASP A 74 -12.06 -12.79 2.96
CA ASP A 74 -11.74 -14.20 2.76
C ASP A 74 -10.26 -14.42 2.41
N LEU A 75 -9.49 -13.35 2.24
CA LEU A 75 -8.04 -13.40 2.10
C LEU A 75 -7.35 -13.73 3.43
N PRO A 76 -6.14 -14.29 3.43
CA PRO A 76 -5.34 -14.47 4.63
C PRO A 76 -5.17 -13.16 5.41
N GLN A 77 -5.59 -13.19 6.67
CA GLN A 77 -5.60 -12.04 7.59
C GLN A 77 -4.50 -12.19 8.64
N GLY A 78 -3.97 -11.08 9.10
CA GLY A 78 -2.99 -11.04 10.17
C GLY A 78 -2.63 -9.62 10.57
N VAL A 79 -1.61 -9.51 11.42
CA VAL A 79 -1.03 -8.21 11.76
C VAL A 79 -0.22 -7.70 10.57
N ILE A 80 -0.50 -6.48 10.16
CA ILE A 80 0.19 -5.77 9.09
C ILE A 80 0.80 -4.48 9.64
N HIS A 81 1.85 -3.98 8.99
CA HIS A 81 2.46 -2.69 9.30
C HIS A 81 1.58 -1.52 8.83
N ALA A 82 0.96 -1.67 7.68
CA ALA A 82 0.06 -0.73 7.02
C ALA A 82 0.69 0.61 6.58
N ASP A 83 2.02 0.75 6.69
CA ASP A 83 2.78 1.94 6.28
C ASP A 83 4.25 1.63 5.93
N LEU A 84 4.54 0.46 5.33
CA LEU A 84 5.90 -0.02 5.09
C LEU A 84 6.55 0.66 3.86
N PHE A 85 6.77 1.96 3.99
CA PHE A 85 7.43 2.81 3.02
C PHE A 85 8.95 2.81 3.19
N ARG A 86 9.65 3.40 2.21
CA ARG A 86 11.13 3.52 2.20
C ARG A 86 11.67 4.28 3.41
N ASP A 87 10.92 5.24 3.94
CA ASP A 87 11.27 6.00 5.14
C ASP A 87 11.11 5.20 6.45
N ASN A 88 10.39 4.07 6.42
CA ASN A 88 10.16 3.20 7.57
C ASN A 88 11.04 1.93 7.59
N ILE A 89 11.91 1.73 6.60
CA ILE A 89 12.89 0.65 6.58
C ILE A 89 14.30 1.23 6.59
N LEU A 90 15.06 0.83 7.59
CA LEU A 90 16.46 1.24 7.75
C LEU A 90 17.38 0.17 7.14
N PHE A 91 18.26 0.60 6.25
CA PHE A 91 19.29 -0.26 5.67
C PHE A 91 20.65 0.00 6.33
N ASN A 92 21.38 -1.09 6.56
CA ASN A 92 22.79 -1.09 6.90
C ASN A 92 23.54 -1.68 5.70
N ASN A 93 24.15 -0.82 4.89
CA ASN A 93 24.61 -1.15 3.54
C ASN A 93 23.46 -1.78 2.73
N ASP A 94 23.63 -3.01 2.22
CA ASP A 94 22.65 -3.70 1.37
C ASP A 94 21.70 -4.60 2.16
N THR A 95 21.77 -4.63 3.48
CA THR A 95 20.92 -5.46 4.34
C THR A 95 19.92 -4.63 5.12
N VAL A 96 18.71 -5.17 5.35
CA VAL A 96 17.74 -4.53 6.24
C VAL A 96 18.25 -4.58 7.68
N GLY A 97 18.44 -3.40 8.28
CA GLY A 97 18.86 -3.23 9.66
C GLY A 97 17.72 -3.07 10.66
N GLY A 98 16.53 -2.65 10.21
CA GLY A 98 15.37 -2.50 11.08
C GLY A 98 14.15 -1.92 10.39
N VAL A 99 13.00 -2.05 11.05
CA VAL A 99 11.71 -1.43 10.68
C VAL A 99 11.29 -0.52 11.83
N ILE A 100 10.75 0.64 11.49
CA ILE A 100 10.28 1.65 12.45
C ILE A 100 8.87 2.08 12.11
N ASP A 101 8.25 2.85 12.98
CA ASP A 101 6.93 3.49 12.81
C ASP A 101 5.75 2.50 12.63
N PHE A 102 5.50 1.71 13.65
CA PHE A 102 4.34 0.80 13.74
C PHE A 102 3.03 1.50 14.16
N TYR A 103 2.94 2.82 14.01
CA TYR A 103 1.77 3.59 14.47
C TYR A 103 0.47 3.15 13.80
N PHE A 104 0.52 2.70 12.55
CA PHE A 104 -0.64 2.20 11.80
C PHE A 104 -0.78 0.68 11.83
N ALA A 105 0.07 -0.04 12.56
CA ALA A 105 -0.02 -1.50 12.62
C ALA A 105 -1.41 -1.94 13.11
N CYS A 106 -1.99 -2.92 12.41
CA CYS A 106 -3.37 -3.36 12.64
C CYS A 106 -3.60 -4.75 12.07
N ASN A 107 -4.81 -5.30 12.25
CA ASN A 107 -5.21 -6.53 11.58
C ASN A 107 -5.95 -6.21 10.27
N ASP A 108 -5.44 -6.76 9.17
CA ASP A 108 -6.04 -6.65 7.83
C ASP A 108 -5.52 -7.79 6.94
N ALA A 109 -5.91 -7.81 5.65
CA ALA A 109 -5.38 -8.75 4.68
C ALA A 109 -3.85 -8.58 4.53
N LEU A 110 -3.10 -9.68 4.65
CA LEU A 110 -1.63 -9.64 4.51
C LEU A 110 -1.20 -9.10 3.14
N LEU A 111 -1.99 -9.40 2.11
CA LEU A 111 -1.78 -8.90 0.75
C LEU A 111 -1.85 -7.36 0.68
N TYR A 112 -2.64 -6.72 1.56
CA TYR A 112 -2.77 -5.26 1.59
C TYR A 112 -1.45 -4.58 1.96
N ASP A 113 -0.72 -5.14 2.92
CA ASP A 113 0.60 -4.63 3.33
C ASP A 113 1.64 -4.79 2.21
N LEU A 114 1.58 -5.94 1.51
CA LEU A 114 2.43 -6.16 0.33
C LEU A 114 2.14 -5.17 -0.79
N ALA A 115 0.87 -4.82 -1.00
CA ALA A 115 0.46 -3.82 -1.99
C ALA A 115 0.91 -2.39 -1.60
N ILE A 116 0.89 -2.06 -0.31
CA ILE A 116 1.41 -0.79 0.20
C ILE A 116 2.92 -0.69 -0.09
N ALA A 117 3.68 -1.73 0.25
CA ALA A 117 5.12 -1.77 -0.02
C ALA A 117 5.41 -1.68 -1.53
N ALA A 118 4.67 -2.41 -2.38
CA ALA A 118 4.84 -2.35 -3.83
C ALA A 118 4.61 -0.93 -4.38
N ASN A 119 3.61 -0.22 -3.89
CA ASN A 119 3.26 1.14 -4.32
C ASN A 119 4.30 2.21 -3.92
N ASP A 120 5.22 1.90 -3.05
CA ASP A 120 6.31 2.81 -2.71
C ASP A 120 7.65 2.29 -3.24
N TRP A 121 7.98 1.01 -3.01
CA TRP A 121 9.28 0.44 -3.34
C TRP A 121 9.47 0.11 -4.83
N CYS A 122 8.38 -0.18 -5.54
CA CYS A 122 8.45 -0.64 -6.93
C CYS A 122 8.04 0.42 -7.95
N MET A 123 7.89 1.69 -7.54
CA MET A 123 7.53 2.77 -8.46
C MET A 123 8.78 3.51 -8.93
N THR A 124 8.79 3.86 -10.21
CA THR A 124 9.78 4.77 -10.80
C THR A 124 9.48 6.23 -10.44
N ALA A 125 10.44 7.12 -10.66
CA ALA A 125 10.27 8.55 -10.36
C ALA A 125 9.13 9.21 -11.16
N ASP A 126 8.79 8.68 -12.33
CA ASP A 126 7.68 9.13 -13.18
C ASP A 126 6.34 8.44 -12.84
N GLY A 127 6.28 7.72 -11.71
CA GLY A 127 5.06 7.12 -11.17
C GLY A 127 4.58 5.87 -11.89
N LYS A 128 5.46 5.19 -12.66
CA LYS A 128 5.18 3.91 -13.29
C LYS A 128 5.68 2.76 -12.45
N LEU A 129 5.07 1.60 -12.62
CA LEU A 129 5.49 0.39 -11.94
C LEU A 129 6.74 -0.20 -12.63
N ASN A 130 7.79 -0.44 -11.83
CA ASN A 130 9.01 -1.12 -12.27
C ASN A 130 8.82 -2.63 -12.14
N ASP A 131 8.71 -3.33 -13.27
CA ASP A 131 8.42 -4.76 -13.32
C ASP A 131 9.52 -5.61 -12.65
N ALA A 132 10.79 -5.23 -12.79
CA ALA A 132 11.92 -5.96 -12.18
C ALA A 132 11.88 -5.85 -10.65
N SER A 133 11.61 -4.65 -10.13
CA SER A 133 11.46 -4.41 -8.68
C SER A 133 10.24 -5.14 -8.12
N LEU A 134 9.10 -5.07 -8.82
CA LEU A 134 7.89 -5.77 -8.41
C LEU A 134 8.09 -7.29 -8.38
N LEU A 135 8.67 -7.84 -9.43
CA LEU A 135 8.92 -9.28 -9.53
C LEU A 135 9.87 -9.75 -8.43
N SER A 136 10.91 -8.98 -8.10
CA SER A 136 11.84 -9.29 -7.03
C SER A 136 11.15 -9.29 -5.66
N LEU A 137 10.34 -8.27 -5.37
CA LEU A 137 9.55 -8.17 -4.14
C LEU A 137 8.58 -9.35 -4.00
N LEU A 138 7.79 -9.66 -5.04
CA LEU A 138 6.81 -10.73 -5.02
C LEU A 138 7.44 -12.11 -4.88
N ARG A 139 8.55 -12.40 -5.60
CA ARG A 139 9.28 -13.67 -5.50
C ARG A 139 9.82 -13.91 -4.11
N ALA A 140 10.48 -12.92 -3.54
CA ALA A 140 11.07 -13.04 -2.22
C ALA A 140 9.99 -13.21 -1.13
N TYR A 141 8.87 -12.51 -1.25
CA TYR A 141 7.72 -12.70 -0.37
C TYR A 141 7.12 -14.10 -0.51
N HIS A 142 6.81 -14.51 -1.76
CA HIS A 142 6.19 -15.80 -2.07
C HIS A 142 7.04 -17.00 -1.65
N TYR A 143 8.36 -16.89 -1.76
CA TYR A 143 9.29 -17.94 -1.33
C TYR A 143 9.16 -18.25 0.17
N ILE A 144 8.92 -17.26 1.00
CA ILE A 144 8.82 -17.39 2.47
C ILE A 144 7.37 -17.66 2.91
N ARG A 145 6.43 -16.91 2.34
CA ARG A 145 4.99 -17.04 2.54
C ARG A 145 4.30 -17.20 1.18
N PRO A 146 3.97 -18.43 0.78
CA PRO A 146 3.30 -18.65 -0.50
C PRO A 146 1.99 -17.88 -0.61
N LEU A 147 1.85 -17.12 -1.69
CA LEU A 147 0.61 -16.42 -2.03
C LEU A 147 -0.40 -17.40 -2.58
N THR A 148 -1.63 -17.31 -2.11
CA THR A 148 -2.75 -18.15 -2.55
C THR A 148 -3.23 -17.73 -3.94
N SER A 149 -4.02 -18.60 -4.59
CA SER A 149 -4.65 -18.26 -5.87
C SER A 149 -5.58 -17.05 -5.76
N ASP A 150 -6.30 -16.92 -4.63
CA ASP A 150 -7.21 -15.80 -4.39
C ASP A 150 -6.44 -14.49 -4.21
N GLU A 151 -5.29 -14.52 -3.50
CA GLU A 151 -4.40 -13.36 -3.40
C GLU A 151 -3.86 -12.93 -4.77
N LYS A 152 -3.49 -13.90 -5.62
CA LYS A 152 -3.03 -13.62 -6.99
C LYS A 152 -4.13 -12.99 -7.84
N ASN A 153 -5.33 -13.52 -7.79
CA ASN A 153 -6.47 -13.02 -8.59
C ASN A 153 -6.86 -11.59 -8.20
N ILE A 154 -6.80 -11.25 -6.90
CA ILE A 154 -7.22 -9.94 -6.39
C ILE A 154 -6.09 -8.88 -6.40
N TRP A 155 -4.85 -9.27 -6.70
CA TRP A 155 -3.68 -8.42 -6.61
C TRP A 155 -3.81 -7.05 -7.28
N PRO A 156 -4.25 -6.94 -8.56
CA PRO A 156 -4.38 -5.64 -9.21
C PRO A 156 -5.37 -4.71 -8.47
N ILE A 157 -6.40 -5.29 -7.88
CA ILE A 157 -7.40 -4.56 -7.11
C ILE A 157 -6.82 -4.11 -5.77
N MET A 158 -5.97 -4.94 -5.14
CA MET A 158 -5.32 -4.62 -3.88
C MET A 158 -4.31 -3.49 -4.03
N LEU A 159 -3.56 -3.43 -5.12
CA LEU A 159 -2.68 -2.29 -5.46
C LEU A 159 -3.47 -0.99 -5.55
N ARG A 160 -4.63 -1.00 -6.22
CA ARG A 160 -5.54 0.14 -6.30
C ARG A 160 -6.08 0.55 -4.93
N ALA A 161 -6.48 -0.43 -4.11
CA ALA A 161 -6.99 -0.18 -2.75
C ALA A 161 -5.93 0.52 -1.86
N ALA A 162 -4.67 0.08 -1.95
CA ALA A 162 -3.55 0.69 -1.25
C ALA A 162 -3.26 2.12 -1.76
N ALA A 163 -3.22 2.32 -3.07
CA ALA A 163 -3.02 3.64 -3.67
C ALA A 163 -4.15 4.62 -3.28
N LEU A 164 -5.41 4.17 -3.32
CA LEU A 164 -6.58 4.95 -2.91
C LEU A 164 -6.48 5.40 -1.44
N ARG A 165 -6.10 4.50 -0.51
CA ARG A 165 -5.95 4.84 0.92
C ARG A 165 -4.97 5.98 1.11
N PHE A 166 -3.80 5.91 0.46
CA PHE A 166 -2.78 6.94 0.60
C PHE A 166 -3.16 8.23 -0.12
N TRP A 167 -3.86 8.15 -1.25
CA TRP A 167 -4.39 9.35 -1.90
C TRP A 167 -5.37 10.08 -0.99
N ILE A 168 -6.34 9.37 -0.40
CA ILE A 168 -7.30 9.96 0.55
C ILE A 168 -6.58 10.52 1.79
N SER A 169 -5.58 9.81 2.35
CA SER A 169 -4.84 10.31 3.51
C SER A 169 -4.13 11.64 3.19
N ARG A 170 -3.44 11.71 2.06
CA ARG A 170 -2.74 12.94 1.65
C ARG A 170 -3.69 14.09 1.31
N LEU A 171 -4.84 13.80 0.68
CA LEU A 171 -5.91 14.78 0.47
C LEU A 171 -6.46 15.30 1.81
N TYR A 172 -6.65 14.40 2.78
CA TYR A 172 -7.11 14.77 4.11
C TYR A 172 -6.13 15.71 4.81
N ASP A 173 -4.86 15.35 4.85
CA ASP A 173 -3.81 16.15 5.48
C ASP A 173 -3.61 17.51 4.78
N PHE A 174 -3.84 17.56 3.46
CA PHE A 174 -3.70 18.79 2.66
C PHE A 174 -4.89 19.75 2.81
N HIS A 175 -6.13 19.24 2.77
CA HIS A 175 -7.34 20.07 2.74
C HIS A 175 -7.97 20.27 4.13
N LEU A 176 -7.72 19.37 5.08
CA LEU A 176 -8.33 19.34 6.41
C LEU A 176 -7.26 19.15 7.50
N PRO A 177 -6.21 20.02 7.53
CA PRO A 177 -5.13 19.89 8.51
C PRO A 177 -5.69 20.06 9.93
N ARG A 178 -5.13 19.31 10.88
CA ARG A 178 -5.46 19.47 12.29
C ARG A 178 -4.75 20.70 12.86
N GLU A 179 -5.41 21.44 13.73
CA GLU A 179 -4.80 22.55 14.45
C GLU A 179 -3.62 22.05 15.30
N GLY A 180 -2.44 22.67 15.15
CA GLY A 180 -1.23 22.34 15.90
C GLY A 180 -0.33 21.26 15.30
N GLU A 181 -0.72 20.55 14.26
CA GLU A 181 0.16 19.66 13.52
C GLU A 181 0.95 20.44 12.46
N ILE A 182 2.27 20.61 12.70
CA ILE A 182 3.21 21.05 11.65
C ILE A 182 3.46 19.83 10.74
N THR A 183 2.47 19.47 9.95
CA THR A 183 2.64 18.42 8.95
C THR A 183 3.09 19.07 7.64
N HIS A 184 4.27 18.71 7.16
CA HIS A 184 4.60 18.90 5.75
C HIS A 184 3.74 17.94 4.93
N ALA A 185 2.54 18.41 4.55
CA ALA A 185 1.60 17.60 3.76
C ALA A 185 2.29 17.10 2.49
N LYS A 186 2.52 15.80 2.38
CA LYS A 186 3.09 15.18 1.17
C LYS A 186 2.11 15.40 0.00
N ASN A 187 2.64 15.66 -1.20
CA ASN A 187 1.84 15.97 -2.39
C ASN A 187 0.81 14.85 -2.69
N PRO A 188 -0.52 15.14 -2.71
CA PRO A 188 -1.54 14.15 -3.03
C PRO A 188 -1.47 13.59 -4.45
N ALA A 189 -0.95 14.38 -5.41
CA ALA A 189 -0.86 14.00 -6.82
C ALA A 189 -0.06 12.70 -7.05
N HIS A 190 0.91 12.39 -6.19
CA HIS A 190 1.72 11.19 -6.32
C HIS A 190 0.87 9.90 -6.27
N PHE A 191 0.02 9.73 -5.25
CA PHE A 191 -0.81 8.53 -5.15
C PHE A 191 -2.02 8.54 -6.09
N ARG A 192 -2.49 9.71 -6.52
CA ARG A 192 -3.42 9.83 -7.63
C ARG A 192 -2.83 9.22 -8.91
N GLN A 193 -1.58 9.57 -9.22
CA GLN A 193 -0.87 9.06 -10.40
C GLN A 193 -0.65 7.55 -10.31
N ILE A 194 -0.24 7.02 -9.16
CA ILE A 194 -0.10 5.58 -8.93
C ILE A 194 -1.43 4.85 -9.16
N LEU A 195 -2.54 5.39 -8.63
CA LEU A 195 -3.86 4.81 -8.85
C LEU A 195 -4.23 4.79 -10.34
N GLN A 196 -3.96 5.87 -11.06
CA GLN A 196 -4.20 5.94 -12.51
C GLN A 196 -3.35 4.93 -13.29
N GLU A 197 -2.08 4.77 -12.94
CA GLU A 197 -1.20 3.75 -13.53
C GLU A 197 -1.76 2.34 -13.33
N HIS A 198 -2.24 2.01 -12.13
CA HIS A 198 -2.84 0.70 -11.86
C HIS A 198 -4.15 0.47 -12.63
N LEU A 199 -4.95 1.51 -12.85
CA LEU A 199 -6.15 1.42 -13.68
C LEU A 199 -5.79 1.12 -15.14
N LEU A 200 -4.72 1.72 -15.67
CA LEU A 200 -4.27 1.50 -17.04
C LEU A 200 -3.60 0.13 -17.24
N THR A 201 -2.93 -0.39 -16.22
CA THR A 201 -2.11 -1.60 -16.31
C THR A 201 -2.76 -2.83 -15.70
N GLN A 202 -4.01 -2.76 -15.27
CA GLN A 202 -4.71 -3.83 -14.54
C GLN A 202 -4.63 -5.20 -15.24
N ALA A 203 -4.84 -5.26 -16.55
CA ALA A 203 -4.78 -6.53 -17.31
C ALA A 203 -3.37 -7.14 -17.25
N ARG A 204 -2.32 -6.33 -17.42
CA ARG A 204 -0.92 -6.76 -17.32
C ARG A 204 -0.58 -7.29 -15.93
N LEU A 205 -1.07 -6.64 -14.89
CA LEU A 205 -0.81 -7.04 -13.49
C LEU A 205 -1.44 -8.38 -13.13
N THR A 206 -2.48 -8.82 -13.83
CA THR A 206 -3.07 -10.14 -13.64
C THR A 206 -2.15 -11.26 -14.14
N GLU A 207 -1.26 -10.96 -15.08
CA GLU A 207 -0.32 -11.92 -15.68
C GLU A 207 1.07 -11.91 -14.99
N THR A 208 1.34 -10.93 -14.12
CA THR A 208 2.65 -10.70 -13.49
C THR A 208 2.83 -11.55 -12.23
N TRP A 209 2.73 -12.89 -12.35
CA TRP A 209 2.94 -13.77 -11.20
C TRP A 209 4.12 -14.72 -11.33
N VAL A 210 4.68 -15.07 -10.19
CA VAL A 210 5.80 -15.99 -9.93
C VAL A 210 5.31 -17.42 -9.79
#